data_d9e70d9f04961878bc18f0958515d0ae
#
_entry.id   d9e70d9f04961878bc18f0958515d0ae
#
_cell.length_a   1.000
_cell.length_b   1.000
_cell.length_c   1.000
_cell.angle_alpha   90.00
_cell.angle_beta   90.00
_cell.angle_gamma   90.00
#
_symmetry.space_group_name_H-M   'P 1'
#
loop_
_entity.id
_entity.type
_entity.pdbx_description
1 polymer ?
#
loop_
_entity_poly.entity_id
_entity_poly.type
_entity_poly.pdbx_seq_one_letter_code
_entity_poly.pdbx_strand_id
1 'polypeptide(L)'
;VRSFIADRTGGIPDPFTARPASRQITRAEAAAGVHIDAFRRTPLHDEHIALGARMDRFGGWWRPWHYGDHVAEYWSVREAVSLGDVSTLGKLIVSGPDAVEFLERLYPTNIADIRVGRSRYALLLNERGHLMDDGMICREAESRFVLTFTSAGASHAEMWVRDWVDTLGLRVHVLDRTMSLAAINVTGPLAGQLLERVGLSEQPRFLQHVRAEVAGVPCHVMRLSFTGEMSFELHHAVERSVELWRSLMAHGHDLGIAPHGLQALQALRLEKGNVIVGMDSELDSTPRRLGMEWAVKMDKPDFIGRSALARTAQLPDDRRLVGLTMPGMAPIEGSPIWFDHEVIGHVASSFTSPVLGHAVMLGWLKRAPFPEQVEVDGRSASVVRPPFYDPEGSRARA
;
A
#
# COMPACT_ATOMS: atom_id res chain seq x y z
N VAL A 1 18.43 26.74 -3.11
CA VAL A 1 18.54 25.79 -1.98
C VAL A 1 18.75 26.51 -0.65
N ARG A 2 19.44 27.69 -0.63
CA ARG A 2 19.67 28.45 0.62
C ARG A 2 18.49 29.32 1.08
N SER A 3 17.49 29.58 0.24
CA SER A 3 16.30 30.40 0.62
C SER A 3 15.19 29.57 1.28
N PHE A 4 15.29 28.24 1.31
CA PHE A 4 14.25 27.36 1.89
C PHE A 4 14.47 27.04 3.38
N ILE A 5 15.62 27.46 3.97
CA ILE A 5 16.03 27.08 5.34
C ILE A 5 15.82 28.21 6.35
N ALA A 6 15.50 29.45 5.93
CA ALA A 6 15.56 30.62 6.81
C ALA A 6 14.25 30.95 7.56
N ASP A 7 13.15 30.19 7.41
CA ASP A 7 11.85 30.59 8.00
C ASP A 7 11.25 29.50 8.92
N ARG A 8 12.08 28.77 9.67
CA ARG A 8 11.62 27.71 10.57
C ARG A 8 12.05 27.91 12.01
N THR A 9 11.44 28.91 12.67
CA THR A 9 11.36 28.97 14.14
C THR A 9 10.02 28.44 14.70
N GLY A 10 9.18 27.84 13.87
CA GLY A 10 8.00 27.07 14.27
C GLY A 10 8.26 25.60 13.98
N GLY A 11 8.02 24.71 14.94
CA GLY A 11 8.23 23.27 14.82
C GLY A 11 7.74 22.72 13.48
N ILE A 12 8.48 21.76 12.92
CA ILE A 12 8.11 21.09 11.67
C ILE A 12 6.73 20.46 11.90
N PRO A 13 5.69 20.87 11.14
CA PRO A 13 4.37 20.26 11.30
C PRO A 13 4.48 18.76 10.99
N ASP A 14 3.92 17.94 11.86
CA ASP A 14 3.72 16.52 11.61
C ASP A 14 3.05 16.37 10.23
N PRO A 15 3.66 15.70 9.25
CA PRO A 15 3.09 15.54 7.92
C PRO A 15 1.73 14.82 7.93
N PHE A 16 1.37 14.15 9.04
CA PHE A 16 0.09 13.48 9.23
C PHE A 16 -0.90 14.29 10.07
N THR A 17 -0.46 15.16 10.99
CA THR A 17 -1.35 15.96 11.85
C THR A 17 -1.44 17.43 11.45
N ALA A 18 -0.45 17.96 10.74
CA ALA A 18 -0.32 19.39 10.41
C ALA A 18 -0.52 19.71 8.93
N ARG A 19 -1.30 18.92 8.20
CA ARG A 19 -1.78 19.42 6.90
C ARG A 19 -2.79 20.52 7.15
N PRO A 20 -2.65 21.71 6.52
CA PRO A 20 -3.64 22.76 6.63
C PRO A 20 -4.99 22.16 6.27
N ALA A 21 -6.01 22.42 7.09
CA ALA A 21 -7.38 22.07 6.78
C ALA A 21 -7.63 22.48 5.32
N SER A 22 -8.20 21.58 4.52
CA SER A 22 -8.51 21.85 3.11
C SER A 22 -9.22 23.20 3.07
N ARG A 23 -8.57 24.19 2.45
CA ARG A 23 -9.14 25.52 2.34
C ARG A 23 -10.45 25.40 1.59
N GLN A 24 -11.57 25.61 2.27
CA GLN A 24 -12.86 25.68 1.60
C GLN A 24 -12.81 26.84 0.60
N ILE A 25 -12.95 26.52 -0.68
CA ILE A 25 -13.04 27.52 -1.74
C ILE A 25 -14.31 28.32 -1.48
N THR A 26 -14.15 29.62 -1.22
CA THR A 26 -15.32 30.50 -1.04
C THR A 26 -16.06 30.66 -2.37
N ARG A 27 -17.38 31.03 -2.28
CA ARG A 27 -18.18 31.33 -3.49
C ARG A 27 -17.51 32.40 -4.39
N ALA A 28 -16.78 33.34 -3.81
CA ALA A 28 -16.06 34.38 -4.52
C ALA A 28 -14.83 33.82 -5.26
N GLU A 29 -14.12 32.87 -4.68
CA GLU A 29 -12.98 32.18 -5.32
C GLU A 29 -13.45 31.25 -6.43
N ALA A 30 -14.61 30.60 -6.27
CA ALA A 30 -15.25 29.81 -7.32
C ALA A 30 -15.70 30.66 -8.53
N ALA A 31 -16.06 31.93 -8.31
CA ALA A 31 -16.43 32.88 -9.36
C ALA A 31 -15.23 33.53 -10.06
N ALA A 32 -14.05 33.56 -9.43
CA ALA A 32 -12.86 34.23 -9.95
C ALA A 32 -11.94 33.37 -10.81
N GLY A 33 -12.19 32.09 -10.94
CA GLY A 33 -11.44 31.16 -11.78
C GLY A 33 -11.73 29.72 -11.43
N VAL A 34 -11.88 28.88 -12.42
CA VAL A 34 -12.11 27.44 -12.27
C VAL A 34 -10.84 26.83 -11.67
N HIS A 35 -10.73 26.80 -10.35
CA HIS A 35 -9.81 25.87 -9.68
C HIS A 35 -10.41 24.46 -9.88
N ILE A 36 -10.01 23.80 -10.95
CA ILE A 36 -10.27 22.39 -11.15
C ILE A 36 -9.55 21.70 -10.00
N ASP A 37 -10.31 21.11 -9.09
CA ASP A 37 -9.74 20.19 -8.09
C ASP A 37 -9.19 18.99 -8.88
N ALA A 38 -7.88 18.97 -9.08
CA ALA A 38 -7.19 17.94 -9.85
C ALA A 38 -7.22 16.57 -9.15
N PHE A 39 -7.72 16.49 -7.91
CA PHE A 39 -7.82 15.24 -7.17
C PHE A 39 -9.09 14.48 -7.52
N ARG A 40 -8.92 13.18 -7.79
CA ARG A 40 -10.01 12.27 -8.12
C ARG A 40 -10.84 11.96 -6.88
N ARG A 41 -12.10 11.57 -7.08
CA ARG A 41 -13.00 11.07 -6.03
C ARG A 41 -13.32 9.61 -6.29
N THR A 42 -13.40 8.81 -5.23
CA THR A 42 -13.91 7.43 -5.32
C THR A 42 -15.42 7.43 -5.46
N PRO A 43 -16.04 6.33 -5.89
CA PRO A 43 -17.50 6.24 -5.92
C PRO A 43 -18.15 6.28 -4.52
N LEU A 44 -17.35 6.08 -3.46
CA LEU A 44 -17.79 6.12 -2.07
C LEU A 44 -17.55 7.48 -1.40
N HIS A 45 -17.09 8.49 -2.15
CA HIS A 45 -16.71 9.80 -1.58
C HIS A 45 -17.83 10.41 -0.71
N ASP A 46 -19.05 10.44 -1.22
CA ASP A 46 -20.20 11.04 -0.52
C ASP A 46 -20.66 10.16 0.67
N GLU A 47 -20.50 8.83 0.57
CA GLU A 47 -20.76 7.91 1.69
C GLU A 47 -19.77 8.17 2.84
N HIS A 48 -18.49 8.41 2.53
CA HIS A 48 -17.49 8.75 3.55
C HIS A 48 -17.83 10.07 4.26
N ILE A 49 -18.23 11.09 3.50
CA ILE A 49 -18.68 12.37 4.07
C ILE A 49 -19.91 12.18 4.95
N ALA A 50 -20.91 11.41 4.50
CA ALA A 50 -22.11 11.12 5.25
C ALA A 50 -21.83 10.37 6.57
N LEU A 51 -20.79 9.54 6.59
CA LEU A 51 -20.28 8.85 7.79
C LEU A 51 -19.38 9.73 8.68
N GLY A 52 -19.24 11.03 8.36
CA GLY A 52 -18.45 11.97 9.15
C GLY A 52 -16.93 11.88 8.91
N ALA A 53 -16.50 11.30 7.82
CA ALA A 53 -15.07 11.19 7.53
C ALA A 53 -14.42 12.55 7.32
N ARG A 54 -13.27 12.76 7.95
CA ARG A 54 -12.33 13.78 7.53
C ARG A 54 -11.64 13.29 6.25
N MET A 55 -11.88 14.00 5.15
CA MET A 55 -11.25 13.68 3.87
C MET A 55 -9.90 14.38 3.72
N ASP A 56 -8.91 13.69 3.13
CA ASP A 56 -7.61 14.28 2.79
C ASP A 56 -7.15 13.82 1.40
N ARG A 57 -6.13 14.47 0.88
CA ARG A 57 -5.54 14.22 -0.44
C ARG A 57 -4.36 13.27 -0.32
N PHE A 58 -4.49 12.09 -0.92
CA PHE A 58 -3.44 11.10 -0.91
C PHE A 58 -3.39 10.31 -2.24
N GLY A 59 -2.19 10.21 -2.84
CA GLY A 59 -2.00 9.45 -4.07
C GLY A 59 -2.84 9.94 -5.27
N GLY A 60 -3.12 11.25 -5.36
CA GLY A 60 -3.92 11.84 -6.42
C GLY A 60 -5.44 11.74 -6.21
N TRP A 61 -5.89 11.33 -5.03
CA TRP A 61 -7.29 11.10 -4.70
C TRP A 61 -7.70 11.79 -3.41
N TRP A 62 -8.99 12.16 -3.29
CA TRP A 62 -9.65 12.43 -2.02
C TRP A 62 -9.96 11.10 -1.34
N ARG A 63 -9.43 10.90 -0.12
CA ARG A 63 -9.59 9.67 0.65
C ARG A 63 -9.98 9.95 2.10
N PRO A 64 -10.75 9.09 2.76
CA PRO A 64 -11.01 9.22 4.20
C PRO A 64 -9.70 9.10 4.98
N TRP A 65 -9.36 10.15 5.71
CA TRP A 65 -8.21 10.15 6.61
C TRP A 65 -8.53 9.42 7.91
N HIS A 66 -9.65 9.77 8.53
CA HIS A 66 -10.25 9.08 9.67
C HIS A 66 -11.74 9.42 9.76
N TYR A 67 -12.50 8.62 10.58
CA TYR A 67 -13.93 8.82 10.86
C TYR A 67 -14.18 9.33 12.29
N GLY A 68 -13.22 10.07 12.84
CA GLY A 68 -13.28 10.69 14.18
C GLY A 68 -12.19 10.16 15.11
N ASP A 69 -12.19 8.87 15.42
CA ASP A 69 -11.22 8.23 16.29
C ASP A 69 -10.45 7.12 15.55
N HIS A 70 -9.26 7.45 15.05
CA HIS A 70 -8.41 6.52 14.33
C HIS A 70 -7.88 5.35 15.19
N VAL A 71 -7.88 5.49 16.52
CA VAL A 71 -7.50 4.41 17.45
C VAL A 71 -8.65 3.40 17.57
N ALA A 72 -9.89 3.87 17.66
CA ALA A 72 -11.06 3.00 17.60
C ALA A 72 -11.17 2.27 16.25
N GLU A 73 -10.88 2.97 15.13
CA GLU A 73 -10.81 2.39 13.79
C GLU A 73 -9.71 1.30 13.71
N TYR A 74 -8.55 1.55 14.29
CA TYR A 74 -7.47 0.57 14.40
C TYR A 74 -7.93 -0.69 15.14
N TRP A 75 -8.58 -0.54 16.30
CA TRP A 75 -9.04 -1.68 17.07
C TRP A 75 -10.18 -2.45 16.38
N SER A 76 -11.04 -1.78 15.61
CA SER A 76 -12.05 -2.49 14.81
C SER A 76 -11.43 -3.44 13.80
N VAL A 77 -10.27 -3.08 13.21
CA VAL A 77 -9.50 -3.98 12.33
C VAL A 77 -8.85 -5.12 13.10
N ARG A 78 -8.33 -4.88 14.31
CA ARG A 78 -7.62 -5.90 15.09
C ARG A 78 -8.53 -6.90 15.79
N GLU A 79 -9.75 -6.49 16.18
CA GLU A 79 -10.62 -7.26 17.08
C GLU A 79 -11.98 -7.65 16.47
N ALA A 80 -12.42 -6.95 15.43
CA ALA A 80 -13.74 -7.13 14.84
C ALA A 80 -13.67 -7.32 13.32
N VAL A 81 -14.37 -6.48 12.57
CA VAL A 81 -14.32 -6.36 11.12
C VAL A 81 -14.40 -4.90 10.71
N SER A 82 -13.65 -4.53 9.70
CA SER A 82 -13.62 -3.15 9.22
C SER A 82 -13.64 -3.07 7.70
N LEU A 83 -14.20 -1.97 7.18
CA LEU A 83 -14.20 -1.67 5.76
C LEU A 83 -13.23 -0.53 5.44
N GLY A 84 -12.42 -0.73 4.40
CA GLY A 84 -11.56 0.30 3.83
C GLY A 84 -11.88 0.54 2.35
N ASP A 85 -11.90 1.80 1.93
CA ASP A 85 -12.02 2.13 0.51
C ASP A 85 -10.64 2.08 -0.15
N VAL A 86 -10.41 1.03 -0.95
CA VAL A 86 -9.19 0.82 -1.75
C VAL A 86 -9.46 0.96 -3.25
N SER A 87 -10.53 1.65 -3.62
CA SER A 87 -10.92 1.91 -5.02
C SER A 87 -9.84 2.67 -5.81
N THR A 88 -8.96 3.36 -5.10
CA THR A 88 -7.89 4.19 -5.69
C THR A 88 -6.70 3.41 -6.25
N LEU A 89 -6.58 2.12 -5.92
CA LEU A 89 -5.52 1.25 -6.46
C LEU A 89 -5.57 1.22 -7.99
N GLY A 90 -4.41 1.20 -8.64
CA GLY A 90 -4.31 0.93 -10.07
C GLY A 90 -4.75 -0.48 -10.40
N LYS A 91 -5.44 -0.67 -11.53
CA LYS A 91 -5.93 -1.99 -11.97
C LYS A 91 -5.77 -2.12 -13.47
N LEU A 92 -4.79 -2.95 -13.90
CA LEU A 92 -4.59 -3.27 -15.30
C LEU A 92 -4.98 -4.72 -15.57
N ILE A 93 -5.63 -4.96 -16.69
CA ILE A 93 -5.80 -6.30 -17.24
C ILE A 93 -4.76 -6.47 -18.34
N VAL A 94 -3.91 -7.48 -18.19
CA VAL A 94 -2.93 -7.90 -19.19
C VAL A 94 -3.36 -9.24 -19.75
N SER A 95 -3.54 -9.32 -21.08
CA SER A 95 -4.01 -10.54 -21.72
C SER A 95 -3.41 -10.69 -23.12
N GLY A 96 -3.39 -11.92 -23.63
CA GLY A 96 -2.88 -12.21 -24.97
C GLY A 96 -2.02 -13.48 -24.98
N PRO A 97 -1.75 -14.04 -26.14
CA PRO A 97 -1.01 -15.29 -26.25
C PRO A 97 0.41 -15.20 -25.64
N ASP A 98 1.01 -14.02 -25.65
CA ASP A 98 2.36 -13.80 -25.17
C ASP A 98 2.40 -13.11 -23.76
N ALA A 99 1.23 -13.05 -23.06
CA ALA A 99 1.12 -12.36 -21.77
C ALA A 99 2.04 -12.91 -20.68
N VAL A 100 2.24 -14.24 -20.62
CA VAL A 100 3.15 -14.88 -19.66
C VAL A 100 4.59 -14.47 -19.96
N GLU A 101 5.04 -14.58 -21.21
CA GLU A 101 6.39 -14.17 -21.61
C GLU A 101 6.64 -12.69 -21.34
N PHE A 102 5.68 -11.84 -21.66
CA PHE A 102 5.74 -10.40 -21.40
C PHE A 102 5.96 -10.11 -19.90
N LEU A 103 5.10 -10.68 -19.05
CA LEU A 103 5.18 -10.45 -17.61
C LEU A 103 6.44 -11.08 -16.99
N GLU A 104 6.95 -12.20 -17.54
CA GLU A 104 8.25 -12.76 -17.14
C GLU A 104 9.41 -11.81 -17.42
N ARG A 105 9.36 -11.06 -18.53
CA ARG A 105 10.38 -10.04 -18.86
C ARG A 105 10.20 -8.75 -18.07
N LEU A 106 8.94 -8.39 -17.76
CA LEU A 106 8.63 -7.14 -17.05
C LEU A 106 8.98 -7.20 -15.57
N TYR A 107 8.72 -8.33 -14.90
CA TYR A 107 8.83 -8.46 -13.45
C TYR A 107 10.02 -9.32 -13.01
N PRO A 108 10.68 -8.97 -11.89
CA PRO A 108 11.76 -9.76 -11.32
C PRO A 108 11.32 -11.07 -10.66
N THR A 109 10.02 -11.26 -10.43
CA THR A 109 9.44 -12.49 -9.87
C THR A 109 9.05 -13.47 -10.98
N ASN A 110 8.94 -14.77 -10.65
CA ASN A 110 8.45 -15.78 -11.60
C ASN A 110 6.95 -15.58 -11.84
N ILE A 111 6.51 -15.67 -13.09
CA ILE A 111 5.11 -15.49 -13.50
C ILE A 111 4.52 -16.82 -13.99
N ALA A 112 5.30 -17.58 -14.75
CA ALA A 112 4.83 -18.83 -15.39
C ALA A 112 4.33 -19.87 -14.37
N ASP A 113 4.91 -19.91 -13.18
CA ASP A 113 4.54 -20.83 -12.09
C ASP A 113 3.34 -20.35 -11.23
N ILE A 114 2.80 -19.17 -11.49
CA ILE A 114 1.56 -18.73 -10.84
C ILE A 114 0.40 -19.54 -11.44
N ARG A 115 -0.25 -20.35 -10.62
CA ARG A 115 -1.42 -21.13 -11.07
C ARG A 115 -2.64 -20.23 -11.25
N VAL A 116 -3.54 -20.56 -12.16
CA VAL A 116 -4.85 -19.90 -12.30
C VAL A 116 -5.58 -19.88 -10.93
N GLY A 117 -6.16 -18.75 -10.56
CA GLY A 117 -6.78 -18.54 -9.25
C GLY A 117 -5.81 -18.16 -8.12
N ARG A 118 -4.49 -17.98 -8.44
CA ARG A 118 -3.48 -17.55 -7.46
C ARG A 118 -2.99 -16.15 -7.74
N SER A 119 -2.56 -15.49 -6.66
CA SER A 119 -1.97 -14.16 -6.69
C SER A 119 -0.54 -14.19 -6.16
N ARG A 120 0.28 -13.28 -6.63
CA ARG A 120 1.66 -13.07 -6.18
C ARG A 120 1.95 -11.60 -6.03
N TYR A 121 2.57 -11.22 -4.92
CA TYR A 121 3.14 -9.89 -4.76
C TYR A 121 4.37 -9.72 -5.65
N ALA A 122 4.50 -8.57 -6.28
CA ALA A 122 5.57 -8.27 -7.22
C ALA A 122 6.01 -6.81 -7.15
N LEU A 123 7.28 -6.60 -7.43
CA LEU A 123 7.92 -5.29 -7.55
C LEU A 123 8.01 -4.92 -9.03
N LEU A 124 7.58 -3.71 -9.40
CA LEU A 124 7.81 -3.15 -10.72
C LEU A 124 9.11 -2.34 -10.68
N LEU A 125 10.08 -2.71 -11.52
CA LEU A 125 11.39 -2.07 -11.56
C LEU A 125 11.61 -1.32 -12.87
N ASN A 126 12.46 -0.28 -12.83
CA ASN A 126 13.02 0.31 -14.04
C ASN A 126 14.30 -0.40 -14.46
N GLU A 127 14.91 0.01 -15.61
CA GLU A 127 16.13 -0.59 -16.15
C GLU A 127 17.35 -0.42 -15.25
N ARG A 128 17.31 0.51 -14.31
CA ARG A 128 18.36 0.71 -13.29
C ARG A 128 18.17 -0.19 -12.07
N GLY A 129 17.12 -1.02 -12.05
CA GLY A 129 16.74 -1.87 -10.92
C GLY A 129 16.15 -1.09 -9.74
N HIS A 130 15.73 0.15 -9.96
CA HIS A 130 15.04 0.94 -8.95
C HIS A 130 13.56 0.60 -8.92
N LEU A 131 12.97 0.58 -7.72
CA LEU A 131 11.56 0.35 -7.51
C LEU A 131 10.74 1.52 -8.07
N MET A 132 9.82 1.22 -8.99
CA MET A 132 8.85 2.17 -9.52
C MET A 132 7.52 2.08 -8.79
N ASP A 133 7.05 0.85 -8.56
CA ASP A 133 5.79 0.56 -7.87
C ASP A 133 5.79 -0.90 -7.38
N ASP A 134 4.77 -1.26 -6.61
CA ASP A 134 4.52 -2.62 -6.16
C ASP A 134 3.02 -2.97 -6.24
N GLY A 135 2.72 -4.25 -6.17
CA GLY A 135 1.33 -4.69 -6.20
C GLY A 135 1.18 -6.19 -6.35
N MET A 136 -0.02 -6.59 -6.74
CA MET A 136 -0.37 -7.99 -6.90
C MET A 136 -0.50 -8.36 -8.38
N ILE A 137 -0.03 -9.54 -8.72
CA ILE A 137 -0.27 -10.21 -10.00
C ILE A 137 -1.22 -11.37 -9.75
N CYS A 138 -2.45 -11.27 -10.27
CA CYS A 138 -3.50 -12.28 -10.13
C CYS A 138 -3.70 -12.98 -11.47
N ARG A 139 -3.44 -14.28 -11.56
CA ARG A 139 -3.65 -15.05 -12.81
C ARG A 139 -5.08 -15.53 -12.89
N GLU A 140 -5.92 -14.89 -13.72
CA GLU A 140 -7.34 -15.24 -13.91
C GLU A 140 -7.55 -16.41 -14.89
N ALA A 141 -6.69 -16.52 -15.91
CA ALA A 141 -6.69 -17.58 -16.90
C ALA A 141 -5.28 -17.84 -17.40
N GLU A 142 -5.09 -18.82 -18.27
CA GLU A 142 -3.75 -19.18 -18.79
C GLU A 142 -2.97 -17.99 -19.34
N SER A 143 -3.65 -17.08 -20.05
CA SER A 143 -3.07 -15.91 -20.70
C SER A 143 -3.75 -14.59 -20.30
N ARG A 144 -4.32 -14.54 -19.08
CA ARG A 144 -5.00 -13.34 -18.58
C ARG A 144 -4.65 -13.10 -17.12
N PHE A 145 -4.21 -11.86 -16.85
CA PHE A 145 -3.78 -11.42 -15.54
C PHE A 145 -4.45 -10.10 -15.14
N VAL A 146 -4.69 -9.93 -13.85
CA VAL A 146 -5.01 -8.65 -13.23
C VAL A 146 -3.80 -8.20 -12.44
N LEU A 147 -3.31 -6.99 -12.74
CA LEU A 147 -2.24 -6.34 -12.01
C LEU A 147 -2.85 -5.23 -11.16
N THR A 148 -2.43 -5.14 -9.90
CA THR A 148 -2.77 -3.98 -9.06
C THR A 148 -1.50 -3.16 -8.79
N PHE A 149 -1.68 -1.86 -8.54
CA PHE A 149 -0.61 -0.89 -8.28
C PHE A 149 -1.03 0.07 -7.17
N THR A 150 -0.06 0.78 -6.61
CA THR A 150 -0.36 1.82 -5.64
C THR A 150 -1.18 2.94 -6.27
N SER A 151 -1.97 3.65 -5.46
CA SER A 151 -2.80 4.77 -5.93
C SER A 151 -1.98 5.88 -6.59
N ALA A 152 -0.79 6.14 -6.09
CA ALA A 152 0.11 7.19 -6.60
C ALA A 152 0.87 6.75 -7.86
N GLY A 153 1.25 5.47 -7.94
CA GLY A 153 2.06 4.91 -9.02
C GLY A 153 1.27 4.45 -10.24
N ALA A 154 -0.05 4.27 -10.12
CA ALA A 154 -0.89 3.62 -11.13
C ALA A 154 -0.70 4.15 -12.56
N SER A 155 -0.66 5.47 -12.74
CA SER A 155 -0.50 6.07 -14.08
C SER A 155 0.90 5.85 -14.65
N HIS A 156 1.95 5.93 -13.82
CA HIS A 156 3.32 5.63 -14.26
C HIS A 156 3.50 4.15 -14.59
N ALA A 157 2.92 3.27 -13.77
CA ALA A 157 2.94 1.84 -14.03
C ALA A 157 2.21 1.47 -15.34
N GLU A 158 1.05 2.08 -15.61
CA GLU A 158 0.34 1.89 -16.86
C GLU A 158 1.19 2.30 -18.08
N MET A 159 1.76 3.51 -18.04
CA MET A 159 2.64 3.99 -19.13
C MET A 159 3.82 3.04 -19.33
N TRP A 160 4.50 2.66 -18.27
CA TRP A 160 5.63 1.74 -18.28
C TRP A 160 5.29 0.37 -18.87
N VAL A 161 4.15 -0.20 -18.47
CA VAL A 161 3.67 -1.49 -19.01
C VAL A 161 3.40 -1.38 -20.51
N ARG A 162 2.77 -0.30 -20.98
CA ARG A 162 2.48 -0.09 -22.41
C ARG A 162 3.73 0.11 -23.23
N ASP A 163 4.69 0.94 -22.77
CA ASP A 163 5.95 1.19 -23.45
C ASP A 163 6.72 -0.12 -23.67
N TRP A 164 6.69 -1.02 -22.70
CA TRP A 164 7.34 -2.32 -22.83
C TRP A 164 6.58 -3.32 -23.71
N VAL A 165 5.26 -3.25 -23.78
CA VAL A 165 4.50 -4.01 -24.79
C VAL A 165 4.95 -3.63 -26.19
N ASP A 166 5.02 -2.34 -26.47
CA ASP A 166 5.45 -1.82 -27.77
C ASP A 166 6.93 -2.14 -28.06
N THR A 167 7.80 -1.99 -27.06
CA THR A 167 9.24 -2.25 -27.18
C THR A 167 9.57 -3.71 -27.46
N LEU A 168 8.86 -4.64 -26.80
CA LEU A 168 9.10 -6.07 -26.95
C LEU A 168 8.37 -6.67 -28.16
N GLY A 169 7.40 -5.97 -28.74
CA GLY A 169 6.65 -6.40 -29.91
C GLY A 169 5.86 -7.70 -29.68
N LEU A 170 5.45 -7.99 -28.43
CA LEU A 170 4.70 -9.18 -28.06
C LEU A 170 3.19 -8.97 -28.26
N ARG A 171 2.47 -10.06 -28.53
CA ARG A 171 1.00 -10.05 -28.74
C ARG A 171 0.28 -9.98 -27.40
N VAL A 172 0.27 -8.78 -26.80
CA VAL A 172 -0.29 -8.49 -25.48
C VAL A 172 -1.24 -7.31 -25.57
N HIS A 173 -2.36 -7.41 -24.89
CA HIS A 173 -3.33 -6.33 -24.72
C HIS A 173 -3.32 -5.87 -23.28
N VAL A 174 -3.26 -4.55 -23.09
CA VAL A 174 -3.31 -3.89 -21.77
C VAL A 174 -4.57 -3.03 -21.72
N LEU A 175 -5.43 -3.30 -20.74
CA LEU A 175 -6.65 -2.56 -20.50
C LEU A 175 -6.61 -1.95 -19.09
N ASP A 176 -6.61 -0.62 -19.02
CA ASP A 176 -6.77 0.07 -17.73
C ASP A 176 -8.23 -0.01 -17.26
N ARG A 177 -8.42 -0.49 -16.04
CA ARG A 177 -9.70 -0.62 -15.36
C ARG A 177 -9.76 0.21 -14.06
N THR A 178 -8.76 1.05 -13.81
CA THR A 178 -8.62 1.83 -12.58
C THR A 178 -9.88 2.64 -12.26
N MET A 179 -10.46 3.30 -13.28
CA MET A 179 -11.63 4.16 -13.09
C MET A 179 -12.98 3.41 -13.22
N SER A 180 -12.98 2.19 -13.74
CA SER A 180 -14.22 1.40 -13.95
C SER A 180 -14.42 0.27 -12.93
N LEU A 181 -13.40 -0.03 -12.14
CA LEU A 181 -13.47 -0.97 -11.03
C LEU A 181 -13.15 -0.25 -9.73
N ALA A 182 -14.10 -0.27 -8.81
CA ALA A 182 -13.85 0.08 -7.41
C ALA A 182 -13.38 -1.15 -6.62
N ALA A 183 -12.90 -0.94 -5.40
CA ALA A 183 -12.55 -2.02 -4.51
C ALA A 183 -12.81 -1.64 -3.04
N ILE A 184 -13.46 -2.54 -2.31
CA ILE A 184 -13.67 -2.44 -0.87
C ILE A 184 -12.78 -3.49 -0.20
N ASN A 185 -12.00 -3.08 0.77
CA ASN A 185 -11.27 -3.98 1.64
C ASN A 185 -12.13 -4.35 2.83
N VAL A 186 -12.33 -5.65 3.07
CA VAL A 186 -12.99 -6.22 4.25
C VAL A 186 -11.91 -6.89 5.08
N THR A 187 -11.61 -6.36 6.27
CA THR A 187 -10.45 -6.79 7.05
C THR A 187 -10.78 -6.94 8.54
N GLY A 188 -10.12 -7.88 9.19
CA GLY A 188 -10.27 -8.19 10.62
C GLY A 188 -10.61 -9.65 10.88
N PRO A 189 -10.53 -10.13 12.14
CA PRO A 189 -10.77 -11.53 12.48
C PRO A 189 -12.18 -12.02 12.13
N LEU A 190 -13.17 -11.13 12.07
CA LEU A 190 -14.55 -11.46 11.71
C LEU A 190 -14.88 -11.22 10.22
N ALA A 191 -13.89 -10.88 9.39
CA ALA A 191 -14.08 -10.60 7.96
C ALA A 191 -14.68 -11.82 7.21
N GLY A 192 -14.19 -13.03 7.50
CA GLY A 192 -14.73 -14.25 6.91
C GLY A 192 -16.20 -14.49 7.28
N GLN A 193 -16.57 -14.28 8.55
CA GLN A 193 -17.94 -14.42 9.02
C GLN A 193 -18.88 -13.41 8.36
N LEU A 194 -18.44 -12.16 8.18
CA LEU A 194 -19.24 -11.16 7.45
C LEU A 194 -19.48 -11.60 6.00
N LEU A 195 -18.42 -12.04 5.30
CA LEU A 195 -18.53 -12.43 3.90
C LEU A 195 -19.42 -13.66 3.70
N GLU A 196 -19.41 -14.61 4.63
CA GLU A 196 -20.35 -15.74 4.62
C GLU A 196 -21.82 -15.28 4.73
N ARG A 197 -22.11 -14.32 5.62
CA ARG A 197 -23.47 -13.75 5.78
C ARG A 197 -24.00 -13.07 4.52
N VAL A 198 -23.11 -12.51 3.69
CA VAL A 198 -23.48 -11.84 2.44
C VAL A 198 -23.31 -12.73 1.20
N GLY A 199 -23.22 -14.04 1.39
CA GLY A 199 -23.32 -15.04 0.33
C GLY A 199 -22.00 -15.61 -0.17
N LEU A 200 -20.85 -15.21 0.37
CA LEU A 200 -19.55 -15.80 0.02
C LEU A 200 -19.23 -16.99 0.94
N SER A 201 -19.86 -18.15 0.69
CA SER A 201 -19.66 -19.37 1.49
C SER A 201 -18.32 -20.06 1.19
N GLU A 202 -17.87 -20.04 -0.05
CA GLU A 202 -16.59 -20.60 -0.47
C GLU A 202 -15.56 -19.48 -0.60
N GLN A 203 -14.83 -19.23 0.50
CA GLN A 203 -13.84 -18.16 0.53
C GLN A 203 -12.50 -18.62 -0.04
N PRO A 204 -11.81 -17.78 -0.82
CA PRO A 204 -10.46 -18.08 -1.29
C PRO A 204 -9.49 -18.19 -0.10
N ARG A 205 -8.48 -19.07 -0.21
CA ARG A 205 -7.37 -19.12 0.75
C ARG A 205 -6.41 -17.95 0.53
N PHE A 206 -5.54 -17.69 1.49
CA PHE A 206 -4.53 -16.63 1.40
C PHE A 206 -3.74 -16.70 0.08
N LEU A 207 -3.63 -15.56 -0.61
CA LEU A 207 -3.07 -15.40 -1.96
C LEU A 207 -3.81 -16.18 -3.05
N GLN A 208 -5.10 -16.45 -2.84
CA GLN A 208 -6.02 -16.89 -3.90
C GLN A 208 -7.02 -15.80 -4.22
N HIS A 209 -7.64 -15.93 -5.39
CA HIS A 209 -8.75 -15.07 -5.81
C HIS A 209 -9.80 -15.90 -6.55
N VAL A 210 -11.04 -15.42 -6.48
CA VAL A 210 -12.20 -16.04 -7.15
C VAL A 210 -13.13 -14.97 -7.71
N ARG A 211 -13.92 -15.32 -8.71
CA ARG A 211 -15.08 -14.55 -9.14
C ARG A 211 -16.30 -15.09 -8.41
N ALA A 212 -16.98 -14.22 -7.65
CA ALA A 212 -18.15 -14.60 -6.85
C ALA A 212 -19.11 -13.42 -6.71
N GLU A 213 -20.33 -13.70 -6.30
CA GLU A 213 -21.26 -12.66 -5.86
C GLU A 213 -21.11 -12.42 -4.35
N VAL A 214 -21.08 -11.15 -3.98
CA VAL A 214 -21.07 -10.70 -2.58
C VAL A 214 -22.22 -9.71 -2.41
N ALA A 215 -23.17 -10.03 -1.56
CA ALA A 215 -24.39 -9.25 -1.41
C ALA A 215 -25.13 -8.98 -2.75
N GLY A 216 -25.14 -9.94 -3.65
CA GLY A 216 -25.75 -9.79 -4.99
C GLY A 216 -24.94 -8.93 -5.97
N VAL A 217 -23.72 -8.53 -5.61
CA VAL A 217 -22.81 -7.78 -6.48
C VAL A 217 -21.72 -8.70 -7.03
N PRO A 218 -21.55 -8.82 -8.36
CA PRO A 218 -20.45 -9.58 -8.94
C PRO A 218 -19.11 -8.95 -8.57
N CYS A 219 -18.24 -9.72 -7.92
CA CYS A 219 -16.94 -9.29 -7.43
C CYS A 219 -15.81 -10.19 -7.92
N HIS A 220 -14.64 -9.63 -8.11
CA HIS A 220 -13.38 -10.34 -8.08
C HIS A 220 -12.85 -10.24 -6.65
N VAL A 221 -12.98 -11.33 -5.90
CA VAL A 221 -12.58 -11.42 -4.49
C VAL A 221 -11.15 -11.90 -4.41
N MET A 222 -10.27 -11.07 -3.86
CA MET A 222 -8.86 -11.39 -3.66
C MET A 222 -8.58 -11.50 -2.16
N ARG A 223 -8.05 -12.64 -1.69
CA ARG A 223 -7.63 -12.78 -0.29
C ARG A 223 -6.16 -12.45 -0.14
N LEU A 224 -5.90 -11.25 0.35
CA LEU A 224 -4.57 -10.70 0.60
C LEU A 224 -4.66 -9.70 1.76
N SER A 225 -3.54 -9.36 2.39
CA SER A 225 -3.57 -8.52 3.57
C SER A 225 -2.47 -7.48 3.56
N PHE A 226 -2.86 -6.22 3.72
CA PHE A 226 -1.96 -5.11 3.98
C PHE A 226 -1.92 -4.72 5.47
N THR A 227 -3.03 -4.96 6.19
CA THR A 227 -3.18 -4.68 7.62
C THR A 227 -2.53 -5.72 8.53
N GLY A 228 -2.26 -6.92 8.01
CA GLY A 228 -1.79 -8.08 8.77
C GLY A 228 -2.89 -8.96 9.35
N GLU A 229 -4.17 -8.57 9.24
CA GLU A 229 -5.32 -9.39 9.63
C GLU A 229 -5.86 -10.22 8.45
N MET A 230 -6.80 -11.14 8.72
CA MET A 230 -7.62 -11.73 7.66
C MET A 230 -8.23 -10.62 6.83
N SER A 231 -8.07 -10.68 5.51
CA SER A 231 -8.44 -9.55 4.67
C SER A 231 -8.79 -9.99 3.25
N PHE A 232 -9.80 -9.32 2.68
CA PHE A 232 -10.29 -9.55 1.33
C PHE A 232 -10.47 -8.22 0.62
N GLU A 233 -10.05 -8.14 -0.62
CA GLU A 233 -10.38 -7.04 -1.52
C GLU A 233 -11.50 -7.46 -2.47
N LEU A 234 -12.60 -6.73 -2.46
CA LEU A 234 -13.76 -6.96 -3.29
C LEU A 234 -13.73 -5.97 -4.46
N HIS A 235 -13.13 -6.38 -5.58
CA HIS A 235 -13.10 -5.56 -6.79
C HIS A 235 -14.40 -5.75 -7.57
N HIS A 236 -15.12 -4.66 -7.84
CA HIS A 236 -16.46 -4.66 -8.44
C HIS A 236 -16.64 -3.48 -9.39
N ALA A 237 -17.72 -3.52 -10.18
CA ALA A 237 -18.09 -2.40 -11.05
C ALA A 237 -18.40 -1.15 -10.23
N VAL A 238 -17.85 0.00 -10.66
CA VAL A 238 -17.87 1.26 -9.90
C VAL A 238 -19.29 1.70 -9.51
N GLU A 239 -20.26 1.47 -10.37
CA GLU A 239 -21.68 1.82 -10.15
C GLU A 239 -22.37 1.01 -9.04
N ARG A 240 -21.79 -0.11 -8.61
CA ARG A 240 -22.34 -0.98 -7.55
C ARG A 240 -21.70 -0.70 -6.17
N SER A 241 -20.80 0.28 -6.07
CA SER A 241 -19.98 0.49 -4.86
C SER A 241 -20.81 0.87 -3.64
N VAL A 242 -21.74 1.81 -3.78
CA VAL A 242 -22.59 2.29 -2.66
C VAL A 242 -23.50 1.17 -2.14
N GLU A 243 -24.07 0.39 -3.06
CA GLU A 243 -24.91 -0.76 -2.72
C GLU A 243 -24.13 -1.80 -1.92
N LEU A 244 -22.96 -2.20 -2.41
CA LEU A 244 -22.11 -3.18 -1.74
C LEU A 244 -21.64 -2.67 -0.37
N TRP A 245 -21.18 -1.42 -0.29
CA TRP A 245 -20.74 -0.80 0.97
C TRP A 245 -21.85 -0.81 2.03
N ARG A 246 -23.02 -0.31 1.67
CA ARG A 246 -24.18 -0.26 2.59
C ARG A 246 -24.63 -1.64 3.03
N SER A 247 -24.65 -2.61 2.12
CA SER A 247 -24.99 -3.99 2.45
C SER A 247 -23.99 -4.60 3.45
N LEU A 248 -22.70 -4.45 3.23
CA LEU A 248 -21.67 -4.92 4.16
C LEU A 248 -21.81 -4.27 5.53
N MET A 249 -21.99 -2.94 5.59
CA MET A 249 -22.20 -2.21 6.84
C MET A 249 -23.43 -2.71 7.60
N ALA A 250 -24.54 -2.96 6.90
CA ALA A 250 -25.78 -3.45 7.52
C ALA A 250 -25.62 -4.87 8.10
N HIS A 251 -25.03 -5.79 7.34
CA HIS A 251 -24.86 -7.19 7.76
C HIS A 251 -23.75 -7.38 8.80
N GLY A 252 -22.84 -6.42 8.93
CA GLY A 252 -21.77 -6.45 9.93
C GLY A 252 -22.09 -5.73 11.23
N HIS A 253 -23.28 -5.12 11.38
CA HIS A 253 -23.60 -4.27 12.53
C HIS A 253 -23.37 -4.96 13.87
N ASP A 254 -23.87 -6.17 14.05
CA ASP A 254 -23.72 -6.98 15.28
C ASP A 254 -22.31 -7.62 15.42
N LEU A 255 -21.49 -7.57 14.36
CA LEU A 255 -20.08 -7.95 14.39
C LEU A 255 -19.15 -6.78 14.78
N GLY A 256 -19.72 -5.61 15.11
CA GLY A 256 -18.92 -4.43 15.43
C GLY A 256 -18.22 -3.80 14.24
N ILE A 257 -18.82 -3.92 13.04
CA ILE A 257 -18.22 -3.35 11.83
C ILE A 257 -18.09 -1.83 11.93
N ALA A 258 -16.93 -1.32 11.55
CA ALA A 258 -16.68 0.11 11.40
C ALA A 258 -15.82 0.38 10.15
N PRO A 259 -15.96 1.54 9.52
CA PRO A 259 -15.02 1.93 8.48
C PRO A 259 -13.67 2.34 9.10
N HIS A 260 -12.57 2.19 8.36
CA HIS A 260 -11.27 2.72 8.75
C HIS A 260 -10.71 3.63 7.66
N GLY A 261 -10.07 4.71 8.11
CA GLY A 261 -9.36 5.65 7.24
C GLY A 261 -7.87 5.34 7.10
N LEU A 262 -7.19 6.19 6.34
CA LEU A 262 -5.77 6.06 6.06
C LEU A 262 -4.92 6.13 7.33
N GLN A 263 -5.33 6.91 8.34
CA GLN A 263 -4.54 7.07 9.56
C GLN A 263 -4.43 5.75 10.34
N ALA A 264 -5.54 5.03 10.49
CA ALA A 264 -5.53 3.69 11.09
C ALA A 264 -4.74 2.70 10.21
N LEU A 265 -4.92 2.75 8.89
CA LEU A 265 -4.20 1.90 7.94
C LEU A 265 -2.68 2.09 8.01
N GLN A 266 -2.19 3.32 8.22
CA GLN A 266 -0.76 3.61 8.39
C GLN A 266 -0.16 2.87 9.59
N ALA A 267 -0.85 2.86 10.74
CA ALA A 267 -0.43 2.10 11.91
C ALA A 267 -0.36 0.60 11.63
N LEU A 268 -1.46 0.06 11.09
CA LEU A 268 -1.64 -1.37 10.81
C LEU A 268 -0.58 -1.92 9.85
N ARG A 269 -0.31 -1.21 8.74
CA ARG A 269 0.68 -1.62 7.74
C ARG A 269 2.11 -1.53 8.29
N LEU A 270 2.38 -0.49 9.11
CA LEU A 270 3.71 -0.29 9.67
C LEU A 270 4.07 -1.40 10.66
N GLU A 271 3.13 -1.85 11.47
CA GLU A 271 3.31 -3.01 12.36
C GLU A 271 3.69 -4.29 11.60
N LYS A 272 3.27 -4.41 10.35
CA LYS A 272 3.69 -5.51 9.45
C LYS A 272 4.97 -5.20 8.67
N GLY A 273 5.50 -3.99 8.80
CA GLY A 273 6.67 -3.56 8.04
C GLY A 273 6.40 -3.43 6.53
N ASN A 274 5.12 -3.29 6.14
CA ASN A 274 4.75 -3.10 4.75
C ASN A 274 5.16 -1.70 4.29
N VAL A 275 5.96 -1.65 3.25
CA VAL A 275 6.46 -0.42 2.63
C VAL A 275 5.35 0.21 1.79
N ILE A 276 5.26 1.55 1.82
CA ILE A 276 4.47 2.32 0.85
C ILE A 276 5.44 3.00 -0.11
N VAL A 277 5.35 2.67 -1.38
CA VAL A 277 6.17 3.27 -2.43
C VAL A 277 5.90 4.78 -2.51
N GLY A 278 6.98 5.57 -2.49
CA GLY A 278 6.92 7.03 -2.47
C GLY A 278 6.78 7.66 -1.08
N MET A 279 6.49 6.87 -0.03
CA MET A 279 6.61 7.31 1.37
C MET A 279 7.89 6.77 2.01
N ASP A 280 8.03 5.45 2.02
CA ASP A 280 9.17 4.76 2.62
C ASP A 280 10.30 4.55 1.62
N SER A 281 10.00 4.52 0.31
CA SER A 281 11.00 4.38 -0.75
C SER A 281 11.43 5.75 -1.30
N GLU A 282 12.68 5.82 -1.74
CA GLU A 282 13.27 6.94 -2.47
C GLU A 282 13.38 6.58 -3.97
N LEU A 283 13.62 7.58 -4.84
CA LEU A 283 13.63 7.42 -6.30
C LEU A 283 14.67 6.39 -6.82
N ASP A 284 15.72 6.14 -6.06
CA ASP A 284 16.77 5.19 -6.40
C ASP A 284 16.78 3.95 -5.49
N SER A 285 15.66 3.71 -4.79
CA SER A 285 15.52 2.52 -3.95
C SER A 285 15.55 1.25 -4.77
N THR A 286 16.42 0.32 -4.39
CA THR A 286 16.49 -1.03 -4.96
C THR A 286 15.83 -2.02 -4.03
N PRO A 287 15.40 -3.20 -4.49
CA PRO A 287 14.88 -4.26 -3.62
C PRO A 287 15.80 -4.57 -2.43
N ARG A 288 17.12 -4.56 -2.65
CA ARG A 288 18.14 -4.79 -1.59
C ARG A 288 18.09 -3.70 -0.52
N ARG A 289 18.04 -2.43 -0.91
CA ARG A 289 17.97 -1.31 0.03
C ARG A 289 16.68 -1.32 0.86
N LEU A 290 15.61 -1.87 0.30
CA LEU A 290 14.30 -1.98 0.97
C LEU A 290 14.12 -3.28 1.78
N GLY A 291 15.09 -4.21 1.73
CA GLY A 291 14.96 -5.53 2.37
C GLY A 291 13.98 -6.46 1.66
N MET A 292 13.74 -6.23 0.36
CA MET A 292 12.76 -6.94 -0.48
C MET A 292 13.42 -7.88 -1.50
N GLU A 293 14.65 -8.32 -1.27
CA GLU A 293 15.38 -9.23 -2.19
C GLU A 293 14.63 -10.54 -2.41
N TRP A 294 13.80 -10.94 -1.46
CA TRP A 294 12.97 -12.16 -1.54
C TRP A 294 12.00 -12.15 -2.72
N ALA A 295 11.58 -10.95 -3.19
CA ALA A 295 10.68 -10.78 -4.35
C ALA A 295 11.43 -10.79 -5.70
N VAL A 296 12.77 -10.90 -5.70
CA VAL A 296 13.60 -10.88 -6.90
C VAL A 296 14.19 -12.25 -7.16
N LYS A 297 13.99 -12.78 -8.36
CA LYS A 297 14.53 -14.06 -8.83
C LYS A 297 15.68 -13.82 -9.81
N MET A 298 16.90 -13.71 -9.27
CA MET A 298 18.12 -13.44 -10.08
C MET A 298 18.53 -14.62 -10.96
N ASP A 299 17.99 -15.81 -10.73
CA ASP A 299 18.15 -17.03 -11.54
C ASP A 299 17.30 -17.04 -12.82
N LYS A 300 16.35 -16.12 -12.98
CA LYS A 300 15.61 -15.92 -14.23
C LYS A 300 16.58 -15.55 -15.36
N PRO A 301 16.30 -15.98 -16.61
CA PRO A 301 17.15 -15.65 -17.77
C PRO A 301 17.31 -14.14 -17.96
N ASP A 302 16.21 -13.40 -17.94
CA ASP A 302 16.20 -11.94 -18.05
C ASP A 302 14.93 -11.34 -17.48
N PHE A 303 15.01 -10.07 -17.04
CA PHE A 303 13.91 -9.19 -16.68
C PHE A 303 14.42 -7.73 -16.65
N ILE A 304 13.49 -6.77 -16.71
CA ILE A 304 13.85 -5.34 -16.69
C ILE A 304 14.53 -4.99 -15.37
N GLY A 305 15.76 -4.45 -15.48
CA GLY A 305 16.61 -4.09 -14.33
C GLY A 305 17.58 -5.18 -13.86
N ARG A 306 17.50 -6.43 -14.39
CA ARG A 306 18.34 -7.55 -13.96
C ARG A 306 19.84 -7.22 -14.02
N SER A 307 20.32 -6.69 -15.15
CA SER A 307 21.73 -6.37 -15.35
C SER A 307 22.23 -5.29 -14.37
N ALA A 308 21.38 -4.30 -14.05
CA ALA A 308 21.72 -3.28 -13.07
C ALA A 308 21.76 -3.86 -11.65
N LEU A 309 20.80 -4.70 -11.26
CA LEU A 309 20.82 -5.38 -9.97
C LEU A 309 22.04 -6.30 -9.81
N ALA A 310 22.42 -7.03 -10.86
CA ALA A 310 23.60 -7.89 -10.85
C ALA A 310 24.92 -7.08 -10.64
N ARG A 311 25.02 -5.89 -11.24
CA ARG A 311 26.17 -5.00 -11.03
C ARG A 311 26.18 -4.43 -9.61
N THR A 312 25.03 -3.96 -9.12
CA THR A 312 24.96 -3.33 -7.79
C THR A 312 25.07 -4.34 -6.65
N ALA A 313 24.76 -5.61 -6.89
CA ALA A 313 24.93 -6.67 -5.88
C ALA A 313 26.38 -6.86 -5.43
N GLN A 314 27.37 -6.47 -6.26
CA GLN A 314 28.79 -6.55 -5.96
C GLN A 314 29.31 -5.35 -5.15
N LEU A 315 28.50 -4.30 -5.03
CA LEU A 315 28.85 -3.10 -4.25
C LEU A 315 28.50 -3.30 -2.78
N PRO A 316 29.24 -2.66 -1.85
CA PRO A 316 28.85 -2.61 -0.45
C PRO A 316 27.45 -2.02 -0.27
N ASP A 317 26.74 -2.42 0.79
CA ASP A 317 25.51 -1.73 1.20
C ASP A 317 25.85 -0.30 1.66
N ASP A 318 25.38 0.68 0.92
CA ASP A 318 25.58 2.09 1.22
C ASP A 318 24.48 2.64 2.14
N ARG A 319 23.27 2.07 2.07
CA ARG A 319 22.12 2.42 2.91
C ARG A 319 21.04 1.34 2.85
N ARG A 320 20.22 1.28 3.88
CA ARG A 320 19.12 0.32 3.99
C ARG A 320 17.95 0.89 4.77
N LEU A 321 16.75 0.55 4.35
CA LEU A 321 15.54 0.72 5.13
C LEU A 321 15.48 -0.38 6.18
N VAL A 322 15.39 0.00 7.45
CA VAL A 322 15.37 -0.92 8.59
C VAL A 322 14.16 -0.66 9.46
N GLY A 323 13.76 -1.66 10.26
CA GLY A 323 12.80 -1.47 11.34
C GLY A 323 13.51 -0.90 12.58
N LEU A 324 12.79 -0.05 13.29
CA LEU A 324 13.23 0.51 14.57
C LEU A 324 12.12 0.39 15.61
N THR A 325 12.47 0.09 16.84
CA THR A 325 11.55 0.12 18.00
C THR A 325 12.12 1.01 19.10
N MET A 326 11.23 1.75 19.77
CA MET A 326 11.63 2.68 20.80
C MET A 326 10.54 2.81 21.88
N PRO A 327 10.88 2.82 23.17
CA PRO A 327 9.90 3.03 24.24
C PRO A 327 9.18 4.38 24.12
N GLY A 328 7.89 4.40 24.45
CA GLY A 328 7.08 5.63 24.49
C GLY A 328 6.54 6.06 23.12
N MET A 329 6.31 7.35 22.96
CA MET A 329 5.70 7.95 21.78
C MET A 329 6.62 7.90 20.56
N ALA A 330 6.02 7.68 19.40
CA ALA A 330 6.73 7.72 18.11
C ALA A 330 7.28 9.12 17.83
N PRO A 331 8.51 9.23 17.29
CA PRO A 331 9.05 10.48 16.78
C PRO A 331 8.30 10.90 15.52
N ILE A 332 8.48 12.15 15.10
CA ILE A 332 7.93 12.62 13.82
C ILE A 332 8.72 12.04 12.65
N GLU A 333 8.04 11.83 11.53
CA GLU A 333 8.71 11.46 10.27
C GLU A 333 9.70 12.53 9.84
N GLY A 334 10.85 12.10 9.30
CA GLY A 334 11.97 12.98 9.00
C GLY A 334 12.92 13.22 10.18
N SER A 335 12.60 12.77 11.40
CA SER A 335 13.52 12.86 12.55
C SER A 335 14.87 12.23 12.21
N PRO A 336 16.00 12.91 12.52
CA PRO A 336 17.33 12.36 12.27
C PRO A 336 17.63 11.16 13.17
N ILE A 337 18.31 10.17 12.59
CA ILE A 337 18.80 9.00 13.30
C ILE A 337 20.30 9.21 13.55
N TRP A 338 20.71 9.14 14.82
CA TRP A 338 22.06 9.40 15.26
C TRP A 338 22.76 8.11 15.71
N PHE A 339 24.02 8.03 15.44
CA PHE A 339 24.92 7.01 15.99
C PHE A 339 26.33 7.62 16.13
N ASP A 340 26.93 7.47 17.31
CA ASP A 340 28.26 8.01 17.64
C ASP A 340 28.42 9.49 17.26
N HIS A 341 27.41 10.32 17.66
CA HIS A 341 27.36 11.77 17.41
C HIS A 341 27.24 12.18 15.91
N GLU A 342 27.04 11.24 14.99
CA GLU A 342 26.80 11.50 13.58
C GLU A 342 25.34 11.20 13.17
N VAL A 343 24.79 11.99 12.28
CA VAL A 343 23.50 11.67 11.61
C VAL A 343 23.74 10.61 10.56
N ILE A 344 23.30 9.40 10.81
CA ILE A 344 23.44 8.24 9.89
C ILE A 344 22.17 7.93 9.11
N GLY A 345 21.06 8.67 9.35
CA GLY A 345 19.81 8.39 8.67
C GLY A 345 18.66 9.28 9.09
N HIS A 346 17.47 8.87 8.71
CA HIS A 346 16.21 9.54 9.08
C HIS A 346 15.05 8.54 9.19
N VAL A 347 14.04 8.90 9.97
CA VAL A 347 12.80 8.15 10.12
C VAL A 347 11.94 8.38 8.86
N ALA A 348 11.56 7.32 8.17
CA ALA A 348 10.68 7.37 6.99
C ALA A 348 9.20 7.32 7.39
N SER A 349 8.85 6.38 8.26
CA SER A 349 7.50 6.24 8.83
C SER A 349 7.58 5.89 10.30
N SER A 350 6.65 6.41 11.09
CA SER A 350 6.61 6.17 12.53
C SER A 350 5.19 6.14 13.06
N PHE A 351 4.95 5.30 14.07
CA PHE A 351 3.68 5.23 14.77
C PHE A 351 3.86 4.64 16.18
N THR A 352 3.05 5.13 17.13
CA THR A 352 2.96 4.48 18.44
C THR A 352 1.95 3.35 18.36
N SER A 353 2.43 2.11 18.33
CA SER A 353 1.57 0.94 18.16
C SER A 353 0.68 0.73 19.40
N PRO A 354 -0.65 0.71 19.25
CA PRO A 354 -1.54 0.46 20.36
C PRO A 354 -1.40 -0.97 20.92
N VAL A 355 -1.17 -1.96 20.08
CA VAL A 355 -1.06 -3.37 20.50
C VAL A 355 0.29 -3.68 21.14
N LEU A 356 1.38 -3.00 20.72
CA LEU A 356 2.72 -3.23 21.24
C LEU A 356 3.08 -2.29 22.40
N GLY A 357 2.37 -1.17 22.55
CA GLY A 357 2.59 -0.19 23.63
C GLY A 357 3.89 0.63 23.49
N HIS A 358 4.50 0.63 22.30
CA HIS A 358 5.72 1.39 22.03
C HIS A 358 5.78 1.86 20.57
N ALA A 359 6.73 2.74 20.27
CA ALA A 359 6.93 3.24 18.92
C ALA A 359 7.54 2.17 18.01
N VAL A 360 6.98 2.05 16.79
CA VAL A 360 7.52 1.27 15.67
C VAL A 360 7.78 2.21 14.50
N MET A 361 8.87 1.98 13.77
CA MET A 361 9.33 2.88 12.73
C MET A 361 9.97 2.11 11.58
N LEU A 362 9.89 2.66 10.38
CA LEU A 362 10.82 2.37 9.29
C LEU A 362 11.78 3.56 9.17
N GLY A 363 13.07 3.31 9.08
CA GLY A 363 14.08 4.34 8.97
C GLY A 363 15.18 3.97 7.97
N TRP A 364 15.68 4.97 7.27
CA TRP A 364 16.83 4.82 6.41
C TRP A 364 18.12 4.98 7.22
N LEU A 365 19.00 3.99 7.16
CA LEU A 365 20.36 4.07 7.69
C LEU A 365 21.36 4.05 6.56
N LYS A 366 22.41 4.87 6.69
CA LYS A 366 23.59 4.93 5.84
C LYS A 366 24.73 4.17 6.53
N ARG A 367 25.64 3.61 5.72
CA ARG A 367 26.84 2.88 6.16
C ARG A 367 26.54 1.50 6.77
N ALA A 368 27.09 0.48 6.17
CA ALA A 368 27.21 -0.85 6.75
C ALA A 368 28.59 -1.00 7.47
N PRO A 369 28.71 -1.82 8.54
CA PRO A 369 27.61 -2.54 9.19
C PRO A 369 26.65 -1.60 9.90
N PHE A 370 25.34 -1.92 9.85
CA PHE A 370 24.33 -1.14 10.55
C PHE A 370 24.40 -1.43 12.04
N PRO A 371 24.33 -0.39 12.91
CA PRO A 371 24.34 -0.56 14.36
C PRO A 371 23.07 -1.26 14.85
N GLU A 372 23.16 -1.98 15.98
CA GLU A 372 21.99 -2.60 16.64
C GLU A 372 21.17 -1.59 17.44
N GLN A 373 21.80 -0.48 17.86
CA GLN A 373 21.19 0.60 18.62
C GLN A 373 21.52 1.94 17.98
N VAL A 374 20.55 2.82 17.93
CA VAL A 374 20.66 4.18 17.42
C VAL A 374 19.94 5.15 18.35
N GLU A 375 20.10 6.44 18.15
CA GLU A 375 19.39 7.47 18.88
C GLU A 375 18.43 8.24 17.96
N VAL A 376 17.19 8.44 18.40
CA VAL A 376 16.19 9.27 17.73
C VAL A 376 15.54 10.18 18.77
N ASP A 377 15.49 11.48 18.51
CA ASP A 377 14.96 12.50 19.44
C ASP A 377 15.55 12.38 20.87
N GLY A 378 16.87 12.11 20.99
CA GLY A 378 17.57 11.97 22.26
C GLY A 378 17.22 10.68 23.03
N ARG A 379 16.57 9.69 22.40
CA ARG A 379 16.16 8.42 22.99
C ARG A 379 16.76 7.24 22.24
N SER A 380 17.14 6.18 22.97
CA SER A 380 17.65 4.96 22.36
C SER A 380 16.55 4.20 21.59
N ALA A 381 16.86 3.78 20.37
CA ALA A 381 16.02 2.95 19.53
C ALA A 381 16.78 1.69 19.09
N SER A 382 16.13 0.54 19.12
CA SER A 382 16.70 -0.74 18.66
C SER A 382 16.44 -0.93 17.18
N VAL A 383 17.47 -1.30 16.43
CA VAL A 383 17.36 -1.71 15.04
C VAL A 383 16.88 -3.15 14.98
N VAL A 384 15.73 -3.37 14.36
CA VAL A 384 15.07 -4.68 14.30
C VAL A 384 14.65 -5.03 12.88
N ARG A 385 14.39 -6.31 12.64
CA ARG A 385 13.83 -6.75 11.36
C ARG A 385 12.31 -6.81 11.45
N PRO A 386 11.55 -6.09 10.59
CA PRO A 386 10.10 -6.27 10.51
C PRO A 386 9.74 -7.70 10.07
N PRO A 387 8.50 -8.17 10.35
CA PRO A 387 7.38 -7.43 10.95
C PRO A 387 7.50 -7.27 12.46
N PHE A 388 6.94 -6.18 12.99
CA PHE A 388 6.94 -5.89 14.43
C PHE A 388 5.81 -6.65 15.16
N TYR A 389 4.70 -6.91 14.47
CA TYR A 389 3.51 -7.58 14.99
C TYR A 389 3.20 -8.83 14.16
N ASP A 390 2.82 -9.93 14.83
CA ASP A 390 2.49 -11.22 14.19
C ASP A 390 3.56 -11.64 13.16
N PRO A 391 4.81 -11.87 13.56
CA PRO A 391 5.92 -12.16 12.65
C PRO A 391 5.69 -13.41 11.80
N GLU A 392 4.95 -14.38 12.32
CA GLU A 392 4.56 -15.61 11.64
C GLU A 392 3.53 -15.36 10.51
N GLY A 393 2.81 -14.21 10.56
CA GLY A 393 1.71 -13.91 9.63
C GLY A 393 0.51 -14.85 9.78
N SER A 394 0.29 -15.36 10.99
CA SER A 394 -0.77 -16.33 11.31
C SER A 394 -2.17 -15.72 11.15
N ARG A 395 -2.33 -14.46 11.55
CA ARG A 395 -3.62 -13.74 11.50
C ARG A 395 -4.10 -13.51 10.06
N ALA A 396 -3.21 -13.14 9.15
CA ALA A 396 -3.56 -12.96 7.74
C ALA A 396 -3.91 -14.29 7.03
N ARG A 397 -3.38 -15.40 7.54
CA ARG A 397 -3.57 -16.74 6.98
C ARG A 397 -4.69 -17.55 7.65
N ALA A 398 -5.23 -17.05 8.76
CA ALA A 398 -6.26 -17.70 9.56
C ALA A 398 -7.50 -18.16 8.75
#